data_7ae729fc985c46e15f230727aebc6b00
#
_entry.id   7ae729fc985c46e15f230727aebc6b00
#
_cell.length_a   1.000
_cell.length_b   1.000
_cell.length_c   1.000
_cell.angle_alpha   90.00
_cell.angle_beta   90.00
_cell.angle_gamma   90.00
#
_symmetry.space_group_name_H-M   'P 1'
#
loop_
_entity.id
_entity.type
_entity.pdbx_description
1 polymer ?
#
loop_
_entity_poly.entity_id
_entity_poly.type
_entity_poly.pdbx_seq_one_letter_code
_entity_poly.pdbx_strand_id
1 'polypeptide(L)'
;PFTIRPFAFDDCGHALDLANSLGLSPWTLNDYREELLRDDSQMLAAANQQELAGFIIGRLVPTSAATGVDAEIYNIGVCRSFQRSGIGSRLLGEFIDLCRTKHVYAVWLEVRALNCGAVRFYKIHGFEEFTVRPCFYRDPADDAIVMRLTLKRQ
;
A
#
# COMPACT_ATOMS: atom_id res chain seq x y z
N PRO A 1 19.35 5.14 -9.97
CA PRO A 1 18.82 4.05 -9.14
C PRO A 1 18.03 4.59 -7.97
N PHE A 2 16.95 3.90 -7.64
CA PHE A 2 16.09 4.25 -6.52
C PHE A 2 16.38 3.35 -5.34
N THR A 3 16.26 3.91 -4.13
CA THR A 3 16.32 3.14 -2.89
C THR A 3 14.97 3.15 -2.20
N ILE A 4 14.67 2.09 -1.47
CA ILE A 4 13.51 2.03 -0.61
C ILE A 4 13.95 2.46 0.79
N ARG A 5 13.25 3.41 1.36
CA ARG A 5 13.53 3.95 2.69
C ARG A 5 12.23 4.31 3.42
N PRO A 6 12.29 4.54 4.74
CA PRO A 6 11.12 5.09 5.44
C PRO A 6 10.64 6.38 4.79
N PHE A 7 9.33 6.52 4.70
CA PHE A 7 8.68 7.74 4.21
C PHE A 7 8.93 8.88 5.21
N ALA A 8 9.31 10.05 4.71
CA ALA A 8 9.67 11.19 5.53
C ALA A 8 8.68 12.35 5.32
N PHE A 9 8.71 13.31 6.22
CA PHE A 9 7.85 14.49 6.16
C PHE A 9 7.97 15.21 4.81
N ASP A 10 9.18 15.35 4.29
CA ASP A 10 9.40 16.01 3.00
C ASP A 10 8.82 15.27 1.80
N ASP A 11 8.45 14.00 1.98
CA ASP A 11 7.83 13.21 0.91
C ASP A 11 6.34 13.51 0.75
N CYS A 12 5.69 14.12 1.74
CA CYS A 12 4.23 14.29 1.74
C CYS A 12 3.71 15.04 0.53
N GLY A 13 4.34 16.15 0.17
CA GLY A 13 3.94 16.94 -1.00
C GLY A 13 4.11 16.18 -2.31
N HIS A 14 5.22 15.48 -2.45
CA HIS A 14 5.51 14.67 -3.64
C HIS A 14 4.56 13.47 -3.74
N ALA A 15 4.23 12.84 -2.62
CA ALA A 15 3.25 11.74 -2.59
C ALA A 15 1.85 12.23 -2.97
N LEU A 16 1.44 13.41 -2.50
CA LEU A 16 0.17 14.01 -2.88
C LEU A 16 0.10 14.24 -4.39
N ASP A 17 1.12 14.85 -4.97
CA ASP A 17 1.17 15.11 -6.41
C ASP A 17 1.14 13.81 -7.19
N LEU A 18 1.89 12.82 -6.77
CA LEU A 18 1.92 11.51 -7.41
C LEU A 18 0.55 10.82 -7.33
N ALA A 19 -0.07 10.81 -6.17
CA ALA A 19 -1.39 10.21 -5.97
C ALA A 19 -2.46 10.88 -6.83
N ASN A 20 -2.43 12.21 -6.93
CA ASN A 20 -3.34 12.96 -7.78
C ASN A 20 -3.15 12.60 -9.25
N SER A 21 -1.91 12.46 -9.70
CA SER A 21 -1.62 12.09 -11.10
C SER A 21 -2.06 10.67 -11.44
N LEU A 22 -2.15 9.80 -10.46
CA LEU A 22 -2.55 8.39 -10.62
C LEU A 22 -4.05 8.16 -10.34
N GLY A 23 -4.78 9.19 -9.89
CA GLY A 23 -6.18 9.04 -9.52
C GLY A 23 -6.40 8.17 -8.28
N LEU A 24 -5.44 8.15 -7.36
CA LEU A 24 -5.54 7.40 -6.11
C LEU A 24 -6.49 8.10 -5.12
N SER A 25 -6.68 7.47 -3.96
CA SER A 25 -7.56 7.97 -2.90
C SER A 25 -7.35 9.47 -2.62
N PRO A 26 -8.42 10.22 -2.32
CA PRO A 26 -8.35 11.67 -2.17
C PRO A 26 -7.78 12.08 -0.82
N TRP A 27 -6.57 11.67 -0.51
CA TRP A 27 -5.86 12.13 0.68
C TRP A 27 -5.39 13.56 0.47
N THR A 28 -5.52 14.38 1.52
CA THR A 28 -4.95 15.73 1.55
C THR A 28 -3.50 15.69 2.02
N LEU A 29 -2.80 16.81 1.86
CA LEU A 29 -1.45 16.93 2.43
C LEU A 29 -1.44 16.65 3.93
N ASN A 30 -2.45 17.14 4.64
CA ASN A 30 -2.56 16.94 6.09
C ASN A 30 -2.78 15.48 6.43
N ASP A 31 -3.52 14.73 5.60
CA ASP A 31 -3.72 13.29 5.81
C ASP A 31 -2.39 12.54 5.80
N TYR A 32 -1.50 12.85 4.85
CA TYR A 32 -0.16 12.24 4.81
C TYR A 32 0.66 12.61 6.06
N ARG A 33 0.59 13.86 6.50
CA ARG A 33 1.31 14.33 7.68
C ARG A 33 0.82 13.66 8.96
N GLU A 34 -0.49 13.55 9.12
CA GLU A 34 -1.10 12.87 10.26
C GLU A 34 -0.76 11.38 10.27
N GLU A 35 -0.73 10.76 9.09
CA GLU A 35 -0.38 9.35 8.98
C GLU A 35 1.04 9.08 9.49
N LEU A 36 2.00 9.97 9.19
CA LEU A 36 3.38 9.85 9.68
C LEU A 36 3.49 9.86 11.19
N LEU A 37 2.55 10.50 11.88
CA LEU A 37 2.56 10.60 13.34
C LEU A 37 1.93 9.40 14.03
N ARG A 38 1.35 8.46 13.28
CA ARG A 38 0.71 7.27 13.85
C ARG A 38 1.74 6.21 14.17
N ASP A 39 1.63 5.63 15.37
CA ASP A 39 2.50 4.53 15.80
C ASP A 39 2.22 3.22 15.03
N ASP A 40 1.00 3.06 14.50
CA ASP A 40 0.58 1.86 13.80
C ASP A 40 0.78 1.92 12.28
N SER A 41 1.27 3.05 11.76
CA SER A 41 1.48 3.23 10.32
C SER A 41 2.84 2.70 9.87
N GLN A 42 2.87 2.09 8.69
CA GLN A 42 4.09 1.72 7.98
C GLN A 42 4.08 2.39 6.63
N MET A 43 5.03 3.28 6.42
CA MET A 43 5.13 4.07 5.19
C MET A 43 6.54 3.96 4.64
N LEU A 44 6.64 3.56 3.37
CA LEU A 44 7.91 3.45 2.65
C LEU A 44 7.89 4.30 1.39
N ALA A 45 9.03 4.83 1.03
CA ALA A 45 9.25 5.61 -0.18
C ALA A 45 10.31 4.96 -1.06
N ALA A 46 10.08 4.96 -2.35
CA ALA A 46 11.09 4.66 -3.35
C ALA A 46 11.56 5.98 -3.94
N ALA A 47 12.80 6.35 -3.68
CA ALA A 47 13.30 7.66 -4.04
C ALA A 47 14.78 7.65 -4.42
N ASN A 48 15.16 8.66 -5.15
CA ASN A 48 16.57 9.03 -5.34
C ASN A 48 16.78 10.45 -4.82
N GLN A 49 17.93 11.05 -5.09
CA GLN A 49 18.25 12.38 -4.61
C GLN A 49 17.38 13.48 -5.23
N GLN A 50 16.71 13.19 -6.34
CA GLN A 50 16.00 14.18 -7.15
C GLN A 50 14.49 14.05 -7.06
N GLU A 51 13.98 12.82 -6.87
CA GLU A 51 12.54 12.59 -6.98
C GLU A 51 12.04 11.36 -6.24
N LEU A 52 10.74 11.38 -5.96
CA LEU A 52 9.99 10.26 -5.43
C LEU A 52 9.41 9.45 -6.60
N ALA A 53 9.82 8.20 -6.70
CA ALA A 53 9.32 7.30 -7.75
C ALA A 53 8.05 6.57 -7.34
N GLY A 54 7.85 6.36 -6.05
CA GLY A 54 6.69 5.66 -5.55
C GLY A 54 6.66 5.60 -4.03
N PHE A 55 5.55 5.11 -3.51
CA PHE A 55 5.36 4.95 -2.07
C PHE A 55 4.36 3.83 -1.76
N ILE A 56 4.39 3.34 -0.54
CA ILE A 56 3.39 2.43 0.00
C ILE A 56 3.04 2.86 1.42
N ILE A 57 1.75 2.83 1.75
CA ILE A 57 1.23 3.17 3.06
C ILE A 57 0.32 2.05 3.54
N GLY A 58 0.56 1.58 4.76
CA GLY A 58 -0.30 0.63 5.41
C GLY A 58 -0.26 0.79 6.92
N ARG A 59 -1.09 0.04 7.61
CA ARG A 59 -1.19 0.07 9.06
C ARG A 59 -1.16 -1.32 9.65
N LEU A 60 -0.65 -1.41 10.85
CA LEU A 60 -0.82 -2.59 11.69
C LEU A 60 -2.20 -2.52 12.36
N VAL A 61 -2.92 -3.63 12.33
CA VAL A 61 -4.30 -3.71 12.84
C VAL A 61 -4.37 -4.84 13.86
N PRO A 62 -4.65 -4.54 15.13
CA PRO A 62 -4.87 -5.61 16.12
C PRO A 62 -6.02 -6.52 15.71
N THR A 63 -5.85 -7.83 15.91
CA THR A 63 -6.90 -8.80 15.67
C THR A 63 -7.59 -9.16 16.98
N SER A 64 -8.64 -9.97 16.91
CA SER A 64 -9.33 -10.49 18.09
C SER A 64 -8.51 -11.51 18.88
N ALA A 65 -7.42 -12.05 18.33
CA ALA A 65 -6.49 -12.88 19.05
C ALA A 65 -5.67 -12.04 20.04
N ALA A 66 -5.36 -12.59 21.22
CA ALA A 66 -4.77 -11.83 22.31
C ALA A 66 -3.46 -11.10 21.94
N THR A 67 -2.66 -11.67 21.02
CA THR A 67 -1.40 -11.09 20.56
C THR A 67 -1.37 -10.96 19.02
N GLY A 68 -2.53 -11.13 18.38
CA GLY A 68 -2.63 -11.15 16.93
C GLY A 68 -2.54 -9.75 16.34
N VAL A 69 -1.82 -9.64 15.25
CA VAL A 69 -1.75 -8.42 14.45
C VAL A 69 -1.82 -8.78 12.97
N ASP A 70 -2.65 -8.04 12.25
CA ASP A 70 -2.69 -8.03 10.79
C ASP A 70 -2.12 -6.70 10.28
N ALA A 71 -1.98 -6.56 9.00
CA ALA A 71 -1.67 -5.30 8.36
C ALA A 71 -2.70 -5.03 7.26
N GLU A 72 -2.88 -3.76 6.96
CA GLU A 72 -3.75 -3.34 5.86
C GLU A 72 -3.01 -2.32 5.01
N ILE A 73 -2.97 -2.54 3.70
CA ILE A 73 -2.39 -1.60 2.75
C ILE A 73 -3.49 -0.65 2.31
N TYR A 74 -3.26 0.65 2.49
CA TYR A 74 -4.19 1.70 2.10
C TYR A 74 -3.88 2.30 0.74
N ASN A 75 -2.59 2.44 0.44
CA ASN A 75 -2.16 3.10 -0.79
C ASN A 75 -0.83 2.54 -1.25
N ILE A 76 -0.72 2.33 -2.55
CA ILE A 76 0.54 2.07 -3.22
C ILE A 76 0.50 2.81 -4.56
N GLY A 77 1.52 3.58 -4.84
CA GLY A 77 1.61 4.32 -6.10
C GLY A 77 3.03 4.34 -6.63
N VAL A 78 3.15 4.18 -7.93
CA VAL A 78 4.43 4.31 -8.65
C VAL A 78 4.22 5.27 -9.80
N CYS A 79 5.10 6.26 -9.91
CA CYS A 79 5.09 7.22 -11.01
C CYS A 79 5.05 6.49 -12.35
N ARG A 80 4.20 6.97 -13.27
CA ARG A 80 4.00 6.30 -14.57
C ARG A 80 5.29 6.09 -15.33
N SER A 81 6.22 7.06 -15.26
CA SER A 81 7.52 6.96 -15.90
C SER A 81 8.37 5.81 -15.38
N PHE A 82 8.10 5.34 -14.17
CA PHE A 82 8.88 4.29 -13.50
C PHE A 82 8.09 3.00 -13.31
N GLN A 83 6.87 2.91 -13.82
CA GLN A 83 6.10 1.68 -13.79
C GLN A 83 6.77 0.61 -14.65
N ARG A 84 6.58 -0.65 -14.29
CA ARG A 84 7.18 -1.82 -14.94
C ARG A 84 8.72 -1.90 -14.80
N SER A 85 9.30 -1.10 -13.91
CA SER A 85 10.72 -1.17 -13.57
C SER A 85 11.00 -1.98 -12.29
N GLY A 86 9.96 -2.59 -11.71
CA GLY A 86 10.07 -3.38 -10.48
C GLY A 86 9.95 -2.59 -9.18
N ILE A 87 9.71 -1.27 -9.24
CA ILE A 87 9.62 -0.43 -8.03
C ILE A 87 8.42 -0.84 -7.16
N GLY A 88 7.26 -1.07 -7.78
CA GLY A 88 6.08 -1.52 -7.04
C GLY A 88 6.31 -2.83 -6.31
N SER A 89 6.96 -3.79 -6.98
CA SER A 89 7.30 -5.08 -6.38
C SER A 89 8.27 -4.94 -5.22
N ARG A 90 9.25 -4.03 -5.34
CA ARG A 90 10.21 -3.76 -4.26
C ARG A 90 9.54 -3.10 -3.07
N LEU A 91 8.68 -2.12 -3.30
CA LEU A 91 7.90 -1.46 -2.23
C LEU A 91 7.04 -2.47 -1.48
N LEU A 92 6.29 -3.28 -2.21
CA LEU A 92 5.43 -4.31 -1.61
C LEU A 92 6.27 -5.35 -0.86
N GLY A 93 7.37 -5.80 -1.45
CA GLY A 93 8.26 -6.78 -0.82
C GLY A 93 8.85 -6.27 0.49
N GLU A 94 9.33 -5.03 0.51
CA GLU A 94 9.88 -4.43 1.74
C GLU A 94 8.80 -4.19 2.80
N PHE A 95 7.60 -3.80 2.38
CA PHE A 95 6.46 -3.68 3.30
C PHE A 95 6.14 -5.03 3.95
N ILE A 96 6.09 -6.10 3.16
CA ILE A 96 5.84 -7.46 3.67
C ILE A 96 6.96 -7.91 4.60
N ASP A 97 8.21 -7.60 4.29
CA ASP A 97 9.33 -7.93 5.16
C ASP A 97 9.22 -7.25 6.52
N LEU A 98 8.81 -5.97 6.54
CA LEU A 98 8.51 -5.28 7.81
C LEU A 98 7.37 -5.94 8.55
N CYS A 99 6.32 -6.37 7.85
CA CYS A 99 5.21 -7.10 8.47
C CYS A 99 5.69 -8.38 9.15
N ARG A 100 6.60 -9.11 8.50
CA ARG A 100 7.18 -10.33 9.08
C ARG A 100 7.94 -10.04 10.36
N THR A 101 8.72 -8.97 10.42
CA THR A 101 9.46 -8.59 11.64
C THR A 101 8.52 -8.23 12.78
N LYS A 102 7.30 -7.84 12.49
CA LYS A 102 6.27 -7.47 13.48
C LYS A 102 5.28 -8.59 13.76
N HIS A 103 5.57 -9.78 13.27
CA HIS A 103 4.76 -10.98 13.48
C HIS A 103 3.33 -10.84 12.93
N VAL A 104 3.15 -10.09 11.85
CA VAL A 104 1.87 -9.97 11.15
C VAL A 104 1.44 -11.33 10.61
N TYR A 105 0.18 -11.70 10.83
CA TYR A 105 -0.39 -12.95 10.34
C TYR A 105 -0.87 -12.81 8.90
N ALA A 106 -1.60 -11.76 8.60
CA ALA A 106 -2.15 -11.55 7.26
C ALA A 106 -2.07 -10.09 6.87
N VAL A 107 -1.87 -9.84 5.58
CA VAL A 107 -1.89 -8.51 4.98
C VAL A 107 -3.13 -8.41 4.11
N TRP A 108 -3.90 -7.35 4.30
CA TRP A 108 -5.17 -7.11 3.65
C TRP A 108 -5.11 -5.88 2.77
N LEU A 109 -5.90 -5.86 1.73
CA LEU A 109 -6.14 -4.66 0.91
C LEU A 109 -7.51 -4.74 0.23
N GLU A 110 -7.97 -3.58 -0.21
CA GLU A 110 -9.13 -3.46 -1.08
C GLU A 110 -8.69 -2.84 -2.40
N VAL A 111 -9.20 -3.37 -3.50
CA VAL A 111 -8.86 -2.90 -4.84
C VAL A 111 -10.12 -2.86 -5.70
N ARG A 112 -10.22 -1.86 -6.59
CA ARG A 112 -11.33 -1.78 -7.54
C ARG A 112 -11.35 -3.02 -8.43
N ALA A 113 -12.51 -3.65 -8.57
CA ALA A 113 -12.66 -4.85 -9.40
C ALA A 113 -12.25 -4.59 -10.85
N LEU A 114 -12.50 -3.38 -11.36
CA LEU A 114 -12.16 -3.01 -12.73
C LEU A 114 -10.68 -2.68 -12.92
N ASN A 115 -9.92 -2.54 -11.84
CA ASN A 115 -8.48 -2.32 -11.93
C ASN A 115 -7.75 -3.65 -12.12
N CYS A 116 -7.88 -4.21 -13.31
CA CYS A 116 -7.34 -5.55 -13.63
C CYS A 116 -5.82 -5.64 -13.46
N GLY A 117 -5.11 -4.55 -13.75
CA GLY A 117 -3.65 -4.51 -13.59
C GLY A 117 -3.22 -4.63 -12.14
N ALA A 118 -3.89 -3.90 -11.24
CA ALA A 118 -3.61 -3.98 -9.81
C ALA A 118 -3.98 -5.35 -9.24
N VAL A 119 -5.14 -5.88 -9.60
CA VAL A 119 -5.57 -7.22 -9.16
C VAL A 119 -4.52 -8.27 -9.56
N ARG A 120 -4.05 -8.22 -10.80
CA ARG A 120 -3.03 -9.13 -11.30
C ARG A 120 -1.70 -8.96 -10.54
N PHE A 121 -1.30 -7.72 -10.30
CA PHE A 121 -0.09 -7.41 -9.55
C PHE A 121 -0.11 -8.05 -8.17
N TYR A 122 -1.22 -7.89 -7.44
CA TYR A 122 -1.34 -8.47 -6.11
C TYR A 122 -1.38 -10.00 -6.14
N LYS A 123 -2.06 -10.59 -7.13
CA LYS A 123 -2.08 -12.06 -7.30
C LYS A 123 -0.70 -12.63 -7.56
N ILE A 124 0.10 -11.96 -8.39
CA ILE A 124 1.50 -12.36 -8.66
C ILE A 124 2.31 -12.37 -7.36
N HIS A 125 2.02 -11.46 -6.44
CA HIS A 125 2.69 -11.37 -5.15
C HIS A 125 2.07 -12.26 -4.06
N GLY A 126 1.17 -13.16 -4.43
CA GLY A 126 0.63 -14.18 -3.52
C GLY A 126 -0.68 -13.80 -2.84
N PHE A 127 -1.23 -12.64 -3.11
CA PHE A 127 -2.54 -12.27 -2.58
C PHE A 127 -3.64 -13.09 -3.24
N GLU A 128 -4.64 -13.47 -2.45
CA GLU A 128 -5.83 -14.19 -2.91
C GLU A 128 -7.07 -13.34 -2.70
N GLU A 129 -8.05 -13.48 -3.57
CA GLU A 129 -9.35 -12.87 -3.37
C GLU A 129 -10.03 -13.52 -2.16
N PHE A 130 -10.45 -12.70 -1.22
CA PHE A 130 -11.12 -13.16 -0.01
C PHE A 130 -12.63 -12.98 -0.13
N THR A 131 -13.07 -11.78 -0.48
CA THR A 131 -14.48 -11.44 -0.67
C THR A 131 -14.61 -10.23 -1.59
N VAL A 132 -15.85 -9.94 -1.97
CA VAL A 132 -16.20 -8.77 -2.77
C VAL A 132 -17.15 -7.90 -1.96
N ARG A 133 -16.91 -6.59 -1.95
CA ARG A 133 -17.83 -5.60 -1.37
C ARG A 133 -18.54 -4.91 -2.53
N PRO A 134 -19.79 -5.27 -2.84
CA PRO A 134 -20.52 -4.71 -3.97
C PRO A 134 -20.74 -3.21 -3.82
N CYS A 135 -20.61 -2.47 -4.91
CA CYS A 135 -20.88 -1.03 -4.98
C CYS A 135 -20.13 -0.21 -3.93
N PHE A 136 -18.91 -0.63 -3.58
CA PHE A 136 -18.10 0.03 -2.55
C PHE A 136 -17.59 1.40 -3.01
N TYR A 137 -17.14 1.49 -4.26
CA TYR A 137 -16.66 2.75 -4.86
C TYR A 137 -17.80 3.46 -5.58
N ARG A 138 -17.71 4.79 -5.68
CA ARG A 138 -18.77 5.61 -6.29
C ARG A 138 -18.37 6.30 -7.57
N ASP A 139 -17.27 6.98 -7.66
CA ASP A 139 -16.92 7.80 -8.82
C ASP A 139 -15.61 7.35 -9.47
N PRO A 140 -15.65 6.39 -10.39
CA PRO A 140 -16.80 5.67 -10.95
C PRO A 140 -17.31 4.55 -10.04
N ALA A 141 -18.55 4.14 -10.24
CA ALA A 141 -19.15 3.03 -9.50
C ALA A 141 -18.39 1.73 -9.80
N ASP A 142 -18.03 1.00 -8.76
CA ASP A 142 -17.31 -0.25 -8.88
C ASP A 142 -17.38 -1.05 -7.58
N ASP A 143 -17.19 -2.35 -7.68
CA ASP A 143 -17.03 -3.22 -6.53
C ASP A 143 -15.62 -3.15 -5.99
N ALA A 144 -15.44 -3.45 -4.71
CA ALA A 144 -14.12 -3.67 -4.13
C ALA A 144 -13.86 -5.16 -3.98
N ILE A 145 -12.72 -5.61 -4.47
CA ILE A 145 -12.21 -6.94 -4.15
C ILE A 145 -11.34 -6.80 -2.91
N VAL A 146 -11.70 -7.54 -1.86
CA VAL A 146 -10.86 -7.67 -0.67
C VAL A 146 -9.88 -8.78 -0.91
N MET A 147 -8.60 -8.49 -0.81
CA MET A 147 -7.53 -9.46 -1.04
C MET A 147 -6.72 -9.66 0.24
N ARG A 148 -6.18 -10.85 0.39
CA ARG A 148 -5.41 -11.25 1.58
C ARG A 148 -4.16 -12.02 1.21
N LEU A 149 -3.07 -11.70 1.87
CA LEU A 149 -1.85 -12.50 1.87
C LEU A 149 -1.62 -13.03 3.27
N THR A 150 -1.65 -14.34 3.45
CA THR A 150 -1.32 -14.96 4.72
C THR A 150 0.18 -15.18 4.80
N LEU A 151 0.81 -14.67 5.87
CA LEU A 151 2.24 -14.80 6.08
C LEU A 151 2.52 -16.05 6.90
N LYS A 152 3.43 -16.90 6.42
CA LYS A 152 3.83 -18.08 7.16
C LYS A 152 4.64 -17.67 8.38
N ARG A 153 4.30 -18.22 9.54
CA ARG A 153 5.13 -18.09 10.73
C ARG A 153 6.40 -18.90 10.53
N GLN A 154 7.49 -18.26 10.83
CA GLN A 154 8.78 -18.94 10.94
C GLN A 154 9.05 -19.30 12.38
#